data_831b3a537fc86de84bada0d3e8bfb127
#
_entry.id   831b3a537fc86de84bada0d3e8bfb127
#
_cell.length_a   1.000
_cell.length_b   1.000
_cell.length_c   1.000
_cell.angle_alpha   90.00
_cell.angle_beta   90.00
_cell.angle_gamma   90.00
#
_symmetry.space_group_name_H-M   'P 1'
#
loop_
_entity.id
_entity.type
_entity.pdbx_description
1 polymer ?
#
loop_
_entity_poly.entity_id
_entity_poly.type
_entity_poly.pdbx_seq_one_letter_code
_entity_poly.pdbx_strand_id
1 'polypeptide(L)'
;MVDLVYGRGITDIVREIPLYASIFKKFVGIKFFHTKPALYGSADIINVCNLHCSHCYWWLNRKDENQDLSVEDWRQTIRKTFKKQNLFVVTLVGGEPTMRPEIIEVFCQEMPRRVCVVTNGYFPLKRFEKLYFYWISLDGTEKAHNTIRGEGSYAKTKSNILEYIKGPPRNGKPAWKDIWITMTINTVNYSTALDLAEEWVGKVNKIGFQFHTPFMKGDPLWLEFGKLRNEMVDKLIDVRRKYPDFVINSEKQLSLMKRNWGGKGTTPIQCPSWAILSLDHMGRVKQPCCIGSADNKASKPICEDCGLGCYSVLVANGISGA
;
A
#
# COMPACT_ATOMS: atom_id res chain seq x y z
N MET A 1 -12.99 -2.35 -10.19
CA MET A 1 -14.11 -1.37 -10.25
C MET A 1 -15.41 -1.92 -9.67
N VAL A 2 -15.72 -3.19 -9.83
CA VAL A 2 -16.97 -3.83 -9.35
C VAL A 2 -17.12 -3.78 -7.81
N ASP A 3 -16.03 -3.93 -7.06
CA ASP A 3 -16.08 -3.89 -5.57
C ASP A 3 -16.38 -2.50 -4.97
N LEU A 4 -16.27 -1.44 -5.75
CA LEU A 4 -16.57 -0.08 -5.30
C LEU A 4 -18.09 0.18 -5.19
N VAL A 5 -18.90 -0.62 -5.85
CA VAL A 5 -20.37 -0.40 -5.95
C VAL A 5 -21.14 -1.27 -4.94
N TYR A 6 -20.54 -2.33 -4.39
CA TYR A 6 -21.24 -3.25 -3.49
C TYR A 6 -21.64 -2.57 -2.16
N GLY A 7 -22.92 -2.67 -1.80
CA GLY A 7 -23.47 -2.15 -0.52
C GLY A 7 -23.71 -0.64 -0.51
N ARG A 8 -23.81 0.03 -1.66
CA ARG A 8 -24.12 1.48 -1.78
C ARG A 8 -25.57 1.69 -2.19
N GLY A 9 -26.23 2.62 -1.52
CA GLY A 9 -27.54 3.12 -1.98
C GLY A 9 -27.40 4.00 -3.23
N ILE A 10 -28.47 4.16 -3.98
CA ILE A 10 -28.53 5.03 -5.18
C ILE A 10 -28.06 6.44 -4.86
N THR A 11 -28.37 6.97 -3.69
CA THR A 11 -27.96 8.30 -3.22
C THR A 11 -26.45 8.42 -3.05
N ASP A 12 -25.76 7.36 -2.64
CA ASP A 12 -24.29 7.35 -2.50
C ASP A 12 -23.62 7.36 -3.88
N ILE A 13 -24.18 6.61 -4.84
CA ILE A 13 -23.69 6.55 -6.22
C ILE A 13 -23.82 7.93 -6.88
N VAL A 14 -24.97 8.58 -6.74
CA VAL A 14 -25.23 9.92 -7.30
C VAL A 14 -24.26 10.95 -6.73
N ARG A 15 -23.97 10.92 -5.43
CA ARG A 15 -22.99 11.82 -4.80
C ARG A 15 -21.56 11.63 -5.30
N GLU A 16 -21.24 10.46 -5.82
CA GLU A 16 -19.90 10.14 -6.32
C GLU A 16 -19.71 10.37 -7.83
N ILE A 17 -20.80 10.68 -8.58
CA ILE A 17 -20.70 10.98 -10.01
C ILE A 17 -19.61 12.03 -10.32
N PRO A 18 -19.50 13.17 -9.58
CA PRO A 18 -18.47 14.15 -9.85
C PRO A 18 -17.04 13.59 -9.66
N LEU A 19 -16.85 12.68 -8.69
CA LEU A 19 -15.57 12.02 -8.48
C LEU A 19 -15.22 11.11 -9.67
N TYR A 20 -16.16 10.27 -10.11
CA TYR A 20 -15.93 9.37 -11.24
C TYR A 20 -15.69 10.13 -12.54
N ALA A 21 -16.45 11.23 -12.78
CA ALA A 21 -16.22 12.11 -13.91
C ALA A 21 -14.83 12.76 -13.87
N SER A 22 -14.38 13.21 -12.69
CA SER A 22 -13.03 13.75 -12.51
C SER A 22 -11.95 12.71 -12.77
N ILE A 23 -12.11 11.47 -12.28
CA ILE A 23 -11.20 10.36 -12.51
C ILE A 23 -11.13 10.03 -14.00
N PHE A 24 -12.29 9.90 -14.66
CA PHE A 24 -12.35 9.66 -16.09
C PHE A 24 -11.64 10.76 -16.89
N LYS A 25 -11.89 12.04 -16.56
CA LYS A 25 -11.17 13.18 -17.17
C LYS A 25 -9.66 13.06 -17.02
N LYS A 26 -9.17 12.64 -15.83
CA LYS A 26 -7.73 12.42 -15.61
C LYS A 26 -7.19 11.32 -16.52
N PHE A 27 -7.88 10.18 -16.64
CA PHE A 27 -7.45 9.10 -17.54
C PHE A 27 -7.42 9.54 -19.01
N VAL A 28 -8.42 10.30 -19.47
CA VAL A 28 -8.41 10.89 -20.82
C VAL A 28 -7.23 11.85 -20.97
N GLY A 29 -6.98 12.71 -19.97
CA GLY A 29 -5.84 13.61 -19.94
C GLY A 29 -4.50 12.88 -20.02
N ILE A 30 -4.33 11.80 -19.27
CA ILE A 30 -3.10 10.98 -19.31
C ILE A 30 -2.93 10.35 -20.70
N LYS A 31 -3.99 9.73 -21.22
CA LYS A 31 -3.90 8.92 -22.46
C LYS A 31 -3.74 9.76 -23.72
N PHE A 32 -4.42 10.89 -23.82
CA PHE A 32 -4.52 11.68 -25.04
C PHE A 32 -3.76 13.00 -24.98
N PHE A 33 -3.54 13.55 -23.78
CA PHE A 33 -2.93 14.86 -23.60
C PHE A 33 -1.64 14.81 -22.76
N HIS A 34 -1.15 13.61 -22.41
CA HIS A 34 0.07 13.39 -21.63
C HIS A 34 0.15 14.18 -20.33
N THR A 35 -1.01 14.50 -19.74
CA THR A 35 -1.05 15.16 -18.42
C THR A 35 -0.62 14.21 -17.31
N LYS A 36 -0.09 14.74 -16.22
CA LYS A 36 0.46 13.97 -15.09
C LYS A 36 -0.28 14.29 -13.76
N PRO A 37 -1.61 14.10 -13.67
CA PRO A 37 -2.36 14.38 -12.45
C PRO A 37 -2.14 13.29 -11.41
N ALA A 38 -2.06 13.65 -10.12
CA ALA A 38 -2.10 12.63 -9.07
C ALA A 38 -3.44 11.86 -9.10
N LEU A 39 -3.35 10.52 -9.02
CA LEU A 39 -4.48 9.59 -9.02
C LEU A 39 -4.74 9.07 -7.61
N TYR A 40 -3.68 8.78 -6.86
CA TYR A 40 -3.69 8.21 -5.53
C TYR A 40 -2.99 9.12 -4.53
N GLY A 41 -3.30 8.93 -3.24
CA GLY A 41 -2.63 9.59 -2.14
C GLY A 41 -1.94 8.59 -1.22
N SER A 42 -0.92 9.05 -0.54
CA SER A 42 -0.29 8.36 0.60
C SER A 42 -0.02 9.39 1.70
N ALA A 43 -0.28 9.05 2.95
CA ALA A 43 -0.01 9.93 4.08
C ALA A 43 0.63 9.16 5.22
N ASP A 44 1.83 9.60 5.65
CA ASP A 44 2.41 9.15 6.89
C ASP A 44 1.73 9.92 8.03
N ILE A 45 0.80 9.29 8.74
CA ILE A 45 -0.03 10.01 9.74
C ILE A 45 0.59 10.06 11.13
N ILE A 46 1.73 9.38 11.31
CA ILE A 46 2.41 9.26 12.61
C ILE A 46 3.90 8.99 12.41
N ASN A 47 4.71 9.54 13.30
CA ASN A 47 6.16 9.34 13.35
C ASN A 47 6.62 8.34 14.42
N VAL A 48 5.75 7.45 14.88
CA VAL A 48 6.06 6.42 15.88
C VAL A 48 5.59 5.05 15.39
N CYS A 49 6.37 4.00 15.68
CA CYS A 49 6.00 2.62 15.43
C CYS A 49 6.34 1.75 16.64
N ASN A 50 5.49 0.77 16.93
CA ASN A 50 5.69 -0.20 18.00
C ASN A 50 6.62 -1.36 17.62
N LEU A 51 6.95 -1.52 16.32
CA LEU A 51 7.86 -2.55 15.81
C LEU A 51 9.09 -1.92 15.15
N HIS A 52 10.20 -2.67 15.12
CA HIS A 52 11.44 -2.30 14.48
C HIS A 52 11.84 -3.32 13.39
N CYS A 53 11.03 -3.38 12.32
CA CYS A 53 11.20 -4.39 11.26
C CYS A 53 12.51 -4.17 10.49
N SER A 54 13.26 -5.26 10.21
CA SER A 54 14.58 -5.20 9.57
C SER A 54 14.58 -4.61 8.15
N HIS A 55 13.47 -4.71 7.42
CA HIS A 55 13.32 -4.18 6.05
C HIS A 55 12.64 -2.81 5.99
N CYS A 56 12.38 -2.16 7.13
CA CYS A 56 11.54 -0.98 7.18
C CYS A 56 12.32 0.29 6.82
N TYR A 57 11.94 0.89 5.69
CA TYR A 57 12.50 2.17 5.23
C TYR A 57 12.20 3.34 6.19
N TRP A 58 11.16 3.21 7.01
CA TRP A 58 10.74 4.23 7.96
C TRP A 58 11.86 4.58 8.95
N TRP A 59 12.53 3.56 9.50
CA TRP A 59 13.60 3.75 10.47
C TRP A 59 14.86 4.40 9.89
N LEU A 60 15.10 4.26 8.57
CA LEU A 60 16.25 4.88 7.91
C LEU A 60 16.16 6.41 7.86
N ASN A 61 14.95 6.95 7.80
CA ASN A 61 14.70 8.37 7.61
C ASN A 61 13.93 8.99 8.77
N ARG A 62 13.73 8.23 9.86
CA ARG A 62 13.05 8.74 11.05
C ARG A 62 13.90 9.81 11.71
N LYS A 63 13.26 10.95 11.98
CA LYS A 63 13.79 11.97 12.89
C LYS A 63 13.03 11.90 14.20
N ASP A 64 13.71 12.12 15.32
CA ASP A 64 13.09 12.16 16.65
C ASP A 64 12.21 13.42 16.87
N GLU A 65 11.78 14.06 15.79
CA GLU A 65 10.89 15.20 15.81
C GLU A 65 9.45 14.74 16.10
N ASN A 66 9.00 14.88 17.33
CA ASN A 66 7.65 14.58 17.80
C ASN A 66 6.63 15.65 17.34
N GLN A 67 6.57 15.96 16.06
CA GLN A 67 5.66 16.99 15.54
C GLN A 67 4.70 16.41 14.50
N ASP A 68 3.97 15.37 14.91
CA ASP A 68 2.85 14.91 14.09
C ASP A 68 1.77 16.01 14.01
N LEU A 69 1.18 16.18 12.83
CA LEU A 69 0.05 17.10 12.66
C LEU A 69 -1.09 16.75 13.60
N SER A 70 -1.74 17.79 14.15
CA SER A 70 -2.95 17.64 14.94
C SER A 70 -4.13 17.12 14.10
N VAL A 71 -5.22 16.76 14.77
CA VAL A 71 -6.49 16.34 14.12
C VAL A 71 -7.00 17.43 13.18
N GLU A 72 -6.98 18.68 13.60
CA GLU A 72 -7.49 19.80 12.79
C GLU A 72 -6.55 20.14 11.63
N ASP A 73 -5.23 20.09 11.84
CA ASP A 73 -4.25 20.32 10.77
C ASP A 73 -4.38 19.24 9.68
N TRP A 74 -4.57 17.97 10.06
CA TRP A 74 -4.85 16.91 9.11
C TRP A 74 -6.16 17.16 8.35
N ARG A 75 -7.23 17.59 9.02
CA ARG A 75 -8.50 17.92 8.37
C ARG A 75 -8.33 19.00 7.29
N GLN A 76 -7.61 20.06 7.60
CA GLN A 76 -7.30 21.13 6.67
C GLN A 76 -6.40 20.64 5.52
N THR A 77 -5.37 19.86 5.83
CA THR A 77 -4.45 19.29 4.85
C THR A 77 -5.19 18.38 3.87
N ILE A 78 -6.06 17.47 4.35
CA ILE A 78 -6.87 16.61 3.49
C ILE A 78 -7.71 17.43 2.50
N ARG A 79 -8.38 18.48 2.99
CA ARG A 79 -9.23 19.36 2.15
C ARG A 79 -8.43 20.11 1.10
N LYS A 80 -7.27 20.67 1.48
CA LYS A 80 -6.41 21.47 0.60
C LYS A 80 -5.64 20.65 -0.43
N THR A 81 -5.42 19.35 -0.16
CA THR A 81 -4.58 18.47 -0.98
C THR A 81 -5.38 17.34 -1.63
N PHE A 82 -5.62 16.26 -0.91
CA PHE A 82 -6.21 15.02 -1.44
C PHE A 82 -7.62 15.22 -1.99
N LYS A 83 -8.45 15.94 -1.25
CA LYS A 83 -9.84 16.19 -1.65
C LYS A 83 -9.93 17.16 -2.83
N LYS A 84 -9.17 18.27 -2.79
CA LYS A 84 -9.07 19.25 -3.88
C LYS A 84 -8.63 18.62 -5.20
N GLN A 85 -7.73 17.63 -5.13
CA GLN A 85 -7.24 16.92 -6.31
C GLN A 85 -8.14 15.75 -6.74
N ASN A 86 -9.25 15.47 -6.04
CA ASN A 86 -10.14 14.34 -6.33
C ASN A 86 -9.38 13.03 -6.48
N LEU A 87 -8.54 12.68 -5.48
CA LEU A 87 -7.80 11.43 -5.51
C LEU A 87 -8.73 10.24 -5.34
N PHE A 88 -8.44 9.15 -6.03
CA PHE A 88 -9.27 7.96 -6.01
C PHE A 88 -9.25 7.26 -4.63
N VAL A 89 -8.07 7.01 -4.11
CA VAL A 89 -7.84 6.38 -2.80
C VAL A 89 -6.66 7.05 -2.12
N VAL A 90 -6.70 7.16 -0.80
CA VAL A 90 -5.56 7.56 0.04
C VAL A 90 -5.18 6.41 0.95
N THR A 91 -3.91 6.06 0.94
CA THR A 91 -3.31 5.04 1.81
C THR A 91 -2.66 5.71 3.01
N LEU A 92 -3.12 5.37 4.21
CA LEU A 92 -2.52 5.82 5.46
C LEU A 92 -1.40 4.86 5.85
N VAL A 93 -0.25 5.43 6.08
CA VAL A 93 1.00 4.77 6.44
C VAL A 93 1.73 5.60 7.50
N GLY A 94 3.02 5.43 7.65
CA GLY A 94 3.87 6.15 8.59
C GLY A 94 4.64 5.15 9.44
N GLY A 95 4.76 5.39 10.75
CA GLY A 95 5.17 4.36 11.71
C GLY A 95 4.09 3.28 11.80
N GLU A 96 3.26 3.29 12.84
CA GLU A 96 2.09 2.43 12.91
C GLU A 96 0.80 3.26 12.98
N PRO A 97 0.03 3.36 11.87
CA PRO A 97 -1.14 4.22 11.78
C PRO A 97 -2.23 3.93 12.82
N THR A 98 -2.39 2.67 13.25
CA THR A 98 -3.41 2.29 14.22
C THR A 98 -3.17 2.84 15.63
N MET A 99 -1.99 3.41 15.90
CA MET A 99 -1.71 4.16 17.12
C MET A 99 -2.37 5.55 17.12
N ARG A 100 -2.86 6.03 15.96
CA ARG A 100 -3.61 7.29 15.85
C ARG A 100 -4.99 7.10 15.22
N PRO A 101 -5.88 6.35 15.87
CA PRO A 101 -7.21 6.03 15.32
C PRO A 101 -8.07 7.27 15.09
N GLU A 102 -7.86 8.36 15.83
CA GLU A 102 -8.54 9.64 15.63
C GLU A 102 -8.22 10.26 14.26
N ILE A 103 -6.99 10.10 13.76
CA ILE A 103 -6.61 10.61 12.44
C ILE A 103 -7.20 9.75 11.35
N ILE A 104 -7.20 8.41 11.52
CA ILE A 104 -7.87 7.50 10.57
C ILE A 104 -9.34 7.89 10.43
N GLU A 105 -10.02 8.19 11.56
CA GLU A 105 -11.42 8.63 11.55
C GLU A 105 -11.61 9.93 10.76
N VAL A 106 -10.72 10.92 10.95
CA VAL A 106 -10.76 12.18 10.19
C VAL A 106 -10.65 11.93 8.69
N PHE A 107 -9.71 11.10 8.26
CA PHE A 107 -9.59 10.72 6.85
C PHE A 107 -10.86 10.03 6.34
N CYS A 108 -11.42 9.11 7.11
CA CYS A 108 -12.67 8.41 6.75
C CYS A 108 -13.86 9.37 6.65
N GLN A 109 -13.93 10.42 7.48
CA GLN A 109 -14.98 11.44 7.42
C GLN A 109 -14.84 12.34 6.19
N GLU A 110 -13.62 12.80 5.88
CA GLU A 110 -13.36 13.70 4.76
C GLU A 110 -13.36 12.97 3.40
N MET A 111 -12.97 11.70 3.36
CA MET A 111 -12.86 10.88 2.15
C MET A 111 -13.54 9.50 2.34
N PRO A 112 -14.85 9.46 2.56
CA PRO A 112 -15.57 8.24 2.90
C PRO A 112 -15.37 7.15 1.86
N ARG A 113 -15.03 5.93 2.32
CA ARG A 113 -14.83 4.73 1.49
C ARG A 113 -13.70 4.86 0.44
N ARG A 114 -12.79 5.83 0.64
CA ARG A 114 -11.60 6.07 -0.19
C ARG A 114 -10.31 6.05 0.60
N VAL A 115 -10.34 5.52 1.81
CA VAL A 115 -9.19 5.44 2.71
C VAL A 115 -8.88 3.98 2.98
N CYS A 116 -7.64 3.57 2.77
CA CYS A 116 -7.10 2.32 3.27
C CYS A 116 -5.96 2.57 4.25
N VAL A 117 -5.76 1.65 5.18
CA VAL A 117 -4.72 1.74 6.21
C VAL A 117 -3.76 0.57 6.03
N VAL A 118 -2.47 0.85 5.90
CA VAL A 118 -1.43 -0.18 5.99
C VAL A 118 -0.97 -0.27 7.44
N THR A 119 -1.14 -1.43 8.04
CA THR A 119 -0.80 -1.66 9.45
C THR A 119 -0.03 -2.95 9.62
N ASN A 120 0.80 -3.01 10.66
CA ASN A 120 1.43 -4.26 11.07
C ASN A 120 0.44 -5.22 11.78
N GLY A 121 -0.76 -4.75 12.11
CA GLY A 121 -1.81 -5.56 12.73
C GLY A 121 -1.54 -5.98 14.17
N TYR A 122 -0.51 -5.45 14.82
CA TYR A 122 -0.11 -5.82 16.18
C TYR A 122 -1.14 -5.39 17.24
N PHE A 123 -1.84 -4.29 17.00
CA PHE A 123 -2.93 -3.81 17.85
C PHE A 123 -4.29 -4.34 17.36
N PRO A 124 -5.30 -4.45 18.25
CA PRO A 124 -6.65 -4.78 17.85
C PRO A 124 -7.15 -3.84 16.74
N LEU A 125 -7.72 -4.41 15.68
CA LEU A 125 -8.21 -3.64 14.55
C LEU A 125 -9.54 -2.97 14.90
N LYS A 126 -9.57 -1.63 14.89
CA LYS A 126 -10.78 -0.85 15.10
C LYS A 126 -11.68 -0.87 13.85
N ARG A 127 -13.00 -0.89 14.05
CA ARG A 127 -13.97 -0.78 12.97
C ARG A 127 -14.28 0.68 12.67
N PHE A 128 -13.87 1.16 11.50
CA PHE A 128 -14.23 2.49 10.99
C PHE A 128 -15.31 2.33 9.94
N GLU A 129 -16.48 2.95 10.14
CA GLU A 129 -17.66 2.78 9.28
C GLU A 129 -17.38 3.14 7.81
N LYS A 130 -16.57 4.18 7.58
CA LYS A 130 -16.26 4.71 6.25
C LYS A 130 -14.87 4.32 5.73
N LEU A 131 -14.16 3.40 6.39
CA LEU A 131 -12.91 2.86 5.87
C LEU A 131 -13.20 2.02 4.63
N TYR A 132 -12.29 2.04 3.66
CA TYR A 132 -12.38 1.15 2.51
C TYR A 132 -11.93 -0.27 2.88
N PHE A 133 -10.67 -0.45 3.31
CA PHE A 133 -10.13 -1.72 3.81
C PHE A 133 -8.81 -1.50 4.56
N TYR A 134 -8.36 -2.56 5.23
CA TYR A 134 -7.02 -2.66 5.82
C TYR A 134 -6.08 -3.45 4.92
N TRP A 135 -4.88 -2.94 4.69
CA TRP A 135 -3.71 -3.69 4.29
C TRP A 135 -3.00 -4.18 5.55
N ILE A 136 -3.02 -5.48 5.84
CA ILE A 136 -2.28 -6.05 6.95
C ILE A 136 -0.96 -6.60 6.43
N SER A 137 0.13 -6.16 7.02
CA SER A 137 1.47 -6.57 6.63
C SER A 137 1.80 -7.94 7.24
N LEU A 138 1.86 -8.98 6.40
CA LEU A 138 2.31 -10.32 6.77
C LEU A 138 3.43 -10.75 5.82
N ASP A 139 4.60 -11.11 6.35
CA ASP A 139 5.80 -11.37 5.58
C ASP A 139 6.18 -12.85 5.55
N GLY A 140 5.24 -13.71 5.22
CA GLY A 140 5.43 -15.15 5.06
C GLY A 140 4.92 -15.96 6.23
N THR A 141 5.47 -17.17 6.42
CA THR A 141 5.19 -18.03 7.57
C THR A 141 5.62 -17.38 8.89
N GLU A 142 5.14 -17.90 10.02
CA GLU A 142 5.44 -17.36 11.35
C GLU A 142 6.94 -17.13 11.57
N LYS A 143 7.78 -18.13 11.25
CA LYS A 143 9.22 -18.02 11.39
C LYS A 143 9.82 -16.88 10.56
N ALA A 144 9.45 -16.78 9.29
CA ALA A 144 9.97 -15.75 8.39
C ALA A 144 9.47 -14.36 8.82
N HIS A 145 8.19 -14.24 9.15
CA HIS A 145 7.62 -13.00 9.65
C HIS A 145 8.28 -12.52 10.95
N ASN A 146 8.42 -13.40 11.94
CA ASN A 146 9.05 -13.06 13.21
C ASN A 146 10.51 -12.66 13.05
N THR A 147 11.26 -13.32 12.14
CA THR A 147 12.65 -12.93 11.81
C THR A 147 12.72 -11.48 11.29
N ILE A 148 11.73 -11.03 10.55
CA ILE A 148 11.69 -9.69 9.93
C ILE A 148 11.10 -8.65 10.89
N ARG A 149 10.01 -8.98 11.59
CA ARG A 149 9.18 -8.01 12.34
C ARG A 149 9.31 -8.11 13.85
N GLY A 150 10.02 -9.11 14.34
CA GLY A 150 10.19 -9.36 15.78
C GLY A 150 9.40 -10.56 16.27
N GLU A 151 9.94 -11.20 17.31
CA GLU A 151 9.38 -12.42 17.89
C GLU A 151 7.95 -12.22 18.39
N GLY A 152 7.08 -13.22 18.13
CA GLY A 152 5.67 -13.21 18.51
C GLY A 152 4.76 -12.26 17.70
N SER A 153 5.33 -11.46 16.79
CA SER A 153 4.54 -10.49 16.00
C SER A 153 3.54 -11.19 15.07
N TYR A 154 3.89 -12.34 14.48
CA TYR A 154 2.97 -13.12 13.64
C TYR A 154 1.74 -13.59 14.41
N ALA A 155 1.94 -14.26 15.54
CA ALA A 155 0.86 -14.78 16.35
C ALA A 155 -0.10 -13.68 16.80
N LYS A 156 0.44 -12.50 17.19
CA LYS A 156 -0.34 -11.34 17.59
C LYS A 156 -1.17 -10.78 16.44
N THR A 157 -0.55 -10.57 15.27
CA THR A 157 -1.22 -10.07 14.07
C THR A 157 -2.30 -11.05 13.61
N LYS A 158 -1.98 -12.33 13.53
CA LYS A 158 -2.94 -13.39 13.17
C LYS A 158 -4.16 -13.42 14.11
N SER A 159 -3.93 -13.35 15.42
CA SER A 159 -5.00 -13.31 16.42
C SER A 159 -5.92 -12.11 16.20
N ASN A 160 -5.37 -10.91 15.97
CA ASN A 160 -6.14 -9.69 15.75
C ASN A 160 -6.96 -9.74 14.43
N ILE A 161 -6.41 -10.34 13.35
CA ILE A 161 -7.17 -10.56 12.11
C ILE A 161 -8.33 -11.50 12.37
N LEU A 162 -8.06 -12.67 13.01
CA LEU A 162 -9.09 -13.69 13.27
C LEU A 162 -10.21 -13.15 14.19
N GLU A 163 -9.88 -12.30 15.15
CA GLU A 163 -10.89 -11.64 15.98
C GLU A 163 -11.71 -10.61 15.19
N TYR A 164 -11.06 -9.80 14.36
CA TYR A 164 -11.76 -8.82 13.52
C TYR A 164 -12.78 -9.47 12.58
N ILE A 165 -12.41 -10.58 11.92
CA ILE A 165 -13.29 -11.23 10.92
C ILE A 165 -14.49 -11.95 11.53
N LYS A 166 -14.47 -12.30 12.82
CA LYS A 166 -15.63 -12.83 13.56
C LYS A 166 -16.72 -11.79 13.81
N GLY A 167 -16.37 -10.51 13.73
CA GLY A 167 -17.31 -9.46 14.05
C GLY A 167 -18.42 -9.28 13.00
N PRO A 168 -19.42 -8.42 13.29
CA PRO A 168 -20.59 -8.25 12.44
C PRO A 168 -20.24 -7.70 11.06
N PRO A 169 -21.07 -7.94 10.04
CA PRO A 169 -20.93 -7.30 8.75
C PRO A 169 -20.88 -5.78 8.86
N ARG A 170 -20.13 -5.12 7.95
CA ARG A 170 -20.06 -3.67 7.83
C ARG A 170 -20.59 -3.25 6.46
N ASN A 171 -21.59 -2.36 6.42
CA ASN A 171 -22.23 -1.94 5.17
C ASN A 171 -22.71 -3.11 4.29
N GLY A 172 -23.29 -4.15 4.91
CA GLY A 172 -23.75 -5.36 4.22
C GLY A 172 -22.67 -6.32 3.75
N LYS A 173 -21.37 -6.05 4.06
CA LYS A 173 -20.24 -6.91 3.71
C LYS A 173 -19.73 -7.65 4.93
N PRO A 174 -19.45 -8.97 4.83
CA PRO A 174 -18.78 -9.72 5.88
C PRO A 174 -17.43 -9.06 6.25
N ALA A 175 -17.07 -9.10 7.53
CA ALA A 175 -15.88 -8.43 8.05
C ALA A 175 -14.56 -8.85 7.38
N TRP A 176 -14.45 -10.12 6.95
CA TRP A 176 -13.27 -10.63 6.25
C TRP A 176 -12.99 -9.88 4.92
N LYS A 177 -14.00 -9.26 4.30
CA LYS A 177 -13.84 -8.46 3.08
C LYS A 177 -13.12 -7.12 3.32
N ASP A 178 -13.02 -6.69 4.56
CA ASP A 178 -12.29 -5.49 4.93
C ASP A 178 -10.77 -5.75 5.09
N ILE A 179 -10.35 -7.02 5.11
CA ILE A 179 -8.96 -7.40 5.36
C ILE A 179 -8.28 -7.83 4.06
N TRP A 180 -7.21 -7.16 3.73
CA TRP A 180 -6.30 -7.49 2.64
C TRP A 180 -4.91 -7.69 3.21
N ILE A 181 -4.17 -8.68 2.74
CA ILE A 181 -2.79 -8.94 3.16
C ILE A 181 -1.82 -8.34 2.15
N THR A 182 -0.75 -7.73 2.63
CA THR A 182 0.41 -7.35 1.80
C THR A 182 1.66 -8.02 2.32
N MET A 183 2.42 -8.63 1.41
CA MET A 183 3.72 -9.21 1.70
C MET A 183 4.81 -8.46 0.95
N THR A 184 5.86 -8.06 1.68
CA THR A 184 7.08 -7.49 1.09
C THR A 184 8.13 -8.59 1.01
N ILE A 185 8.34 -9.11 -0.20
CA ILE A 185 9.25 -10.23 -0.48
C ILE A 185 10.70 -9.74 -0.45
N ASN A 186 11.55 -10.47 0.25
CA ASN A 186 12.97 -10.23 0.40
C ASN A 186 13.75 -11.57 0.49
N THR A 187 15.05 -11.51 0.71
CA THR A 187 15.92 -12.71 0.80
C THR A 187 15.58 -13.65 1.95
N VAL A 188 14.92 -13.17 3.01
CA VAL A 188 14.55 -13.97 4.20
C VAL A 188 13.27 -14.78 3.97
N ASN A 189 12.31 -14.21 3.25
CA ASN A 189 10.95 -14.74 3.20
C ASN A 189 10.47 -15.20 1.81
N TYR A 190 11.24 -15.01 0.74
CA TYR A 190 10.80 -15.31 -0.63
C TYR A 190 10.25 -16.73 -0.81
N SER A 191 10.83 -17.71 -0.11
CA SER A 191 10.40 -19.12 -0.21
C SER A 191 9.03 -19.41 0.44
N THR A 192 8.52 -18.51 1.28
CA THR A 192 7.30 -18.71 2.08
C THR A 192 6.06 -17.97 1.54
N ALA A 193 6.16 -17.33 0.37
CA ALA A 193 5.07 -16.54 -0.18
C ALA A 193 3.86 -17.39 -0.60
N LEU A 194 4.10 -18.62 -1.09
CA LEU A 194 3.05 -19.55 -1.45
C LEU A 194 2.30 -20.06 -0.20
N ASP A 195 3.07 -20.44 0.83
CA ASP A 195 2.52 -20.93 2.10
C ASP A 195 1.61 -19.86 2.73
N LEU A 196 2.05 -18.59 2.69
CA LEU A 196 1.23 -17.48 3.17
C LEU A 196 -0.08 -17.35 2.37
N ALA A 197 -0.02 -17.43 1.05
CA ALA A 197 -1.22 -17.35 0.22
C ALA A 197 -2.19 -18.51 0.52
N GLU A 198 -1.68 -19.73 0.65
CA GLU A 198 -2.49 -20.92 0.96
C GLU A 198 -3.07 -20.88 2.38
N GLU A 199 -2.33 -20.33 3.34
CA GLU A 199 -2.84 -20.15 4.70
C GLU A 199 -4.05 -19.20 4.75
N TRP A 200 -4.05 -18.13 3.94
CA TRP A 200 -5.03 -17.05 4.06
C TRP A 200 -6.12 -17.03 2.99
N VAL A 201 -6.01 -17.84 1.93
CA VAL A 201 -7.08 -17.95 0.93
C VAL A 201 -8.39 -18.40 1.58
N GLY A 202 -9.49 -17.73 1.23
CA GLY A 202 -10.82 -17.99 1.81
C GLY A 202 -11.06 -17.41 3.22
N LYS A 203 -10.03 -16.89 3.90
CA LYS A 203 -10.15 -16.29 5.23
C LYS A 203 -10.21 -14.76 5.18
N VAL A 204 -9.52 -14.15 4.21
CA VAL A 204 -9.49 -12.70 4.00
C VAL A 204 -9.76 -12.39 2.51
N ASN A 205 -10.00 -11.13 2.20
CA ASN A 205 -10.47 -10.73 0.88
C ASN A 205 -9.43 -10.89 -0.22
N LYS A 206 -8.22 -10.34 0.01
CA LYS A 206 -7.17 -10.29 -1.01
C LYS A 206 -5.79 -10.46 -0.39
N ILE A 207 -4.84 -10.86 -1.24
CA ILE A 207 -3.40 -10.78 -0.96
C ILE A 207 -2.70 -10.05 -2.10
N GLY A 208 -1.72 -9.21 -1.75
CA GLY A 208 -0.86 -8.51 -2.69
C GLY A 208 0.62 -8.73 -2.38
N PHE A 209 1.42 -8.88 -3.42
CA PHE A 209 2.86 -9.08 -3.32
C PHE A 209 3.61 -7.89 -3.87
N GLN A 210 4.66 -7.50 -3.19
CA GLN A 210 5.66 -6.56 -3.65
C GLN A 210 7.04 -7.03 -3.20
N PHE A 211 8.11 -6.50 -3.81
CA PHE A 211 9.47 -6.81 -3.39
C PHE A 211 10.05 -5.67 -2.56
N HIS A 212 10.98 -6.02 -1.69
CA HIS A 212 11.76 -5.04 -0.96
C HIS A 212 12.49 -4.10 -1.94
N THR A 213 12.48 -2.80 -1.62
CA THR A 213 13.20 -1.77 -2.36
C THR A 213 14.37 -1.31 -1.51
N PRO A 214 15.62 -1.50 -1.95
CA PRO A 214 16.79 -1.11 -1.16
C PRO A 214 17.00 0.41 -1.13
N PHE A 215 17.61 0.88 -0.05
CA PHE A 215 18.04 2.27 0.14
C PHE A 215 19.57 2.42 0.11
N MET A 216 20.28 1.31 0.06
CA MET A 216 21.75 1.25 -0.05
C MET A 216 22.14 0.13 -1.00
N LYS A 217 23.26 0.31 -1.69
CA LYS A 217 23.83 -0.78 -2.50
C LYS A 217 24.30 -1.92 -1.57
N GLY A 218 24.10 -3.16 -2.02
CA GLY A 218 24.45 -4.33 -1.22
C GLY A 218 23.52 -4.59 -0.04
N ASP A 219 22.29 -4.06 -0.05
CA ASP A 219 21.27 -4.37 0.95
C ASP A 219 21.04 -5.89 1.01
N PRO A 220 21.33 -6.57 2.14
CA PRO A 220 21.22 -8.02 2.24
C PRO A 220 19.79 -8.54 2.11
N LEU A 221 18.79 -7.69 2.28
CA LEU A 221 17.38 -8.05 2.13
C LEU A 221 16.88 -7.90 0.70
N TRP A 222 17.65 -7.27 -0.17
CA TRP A 222 17.25 -7.13 -1.56
C TRP A 222 17.41 -8.44 -2.31
N LEU A 223 16.31 -8.96 -2.85
CA LEU A 223 16.33 -10.13 -3.74
C LEU A 223 16.69 -9.64 -5.15
N GLU A 224 17.92 -9.88 -5.58
CA GLU A 224 18.48 -9.39 -6.84
C GLU A 224 17.68 -9.86 -8.07
N PHE A 225 17.72 -9.05 -9.14
CA PHE A 225 17.24 -9.48 -10.44
C PHE A 225 18.08 -10.65 -10.94
N GLY A 226 17.42 -11.68 -11.46
CA GLY A 226 18.09 -12.87 -11.94
C GLY A 226 17.24 -14.12 -11.80
N LYS A 227 17.87 -15.28 -11.85
CA LYS A 227 17.19 -16.58 -11.90
C LYS A 227 16.25 -16.80 -10.72
N LEU A 228 16.74 -16.61 -9.49
CA LEU A 228 15.96 -16.86 -8.27
C LEU A 228 14.71 -15.98 -8.19
N ARG A 229 14.87 -14.67 -8.46
CA ARG A 229 13.74 -13.74 -8.48
C ARG A 229 12.73 -14.07 -9.58
N ASN A 230 13.22 -14.48 -10.75
CA ASN A 230 12.35 -14.84 -11.87
C ASN A 230 11.53 -16.10 -11.53
N GLU A 231 12.16 -17.15 -10.97
CA GLU A 231 11.48 -18.36 -10.52
C GLU A 231 10.43 -18.04 -9.43
N MET A 232 10.74 -17.12 -8.51
CA MET A 232 9.79 -16.69 -7.50
C MET A 232 8.59 -15.97 -8.13
N VAL A 233 8.82 -15.07 -9.08
CA VAL A 233 7.74 -14.37 -9.79
C VAL A 233 6.88 -15.35 -10.59
N ASP A 234 7.49 -16.36 -11.24
CA ASP A 234 6.72 -17.40 -11.95
C ASP A 234 5.80 -18.17 -11.01
N LYS A 235 6.29 -18.56 -9.84
CA LYS A 235 5.47 -19.17 -8.79
C LYS A 235 4.31 -18.26 -8.34
N LEU A 236 4.55 -16.96 -8.19
CA LEU A 236 3.47 -16.01 -7.86
C LEU A 236 2.43 -15.89 -8.98
N ILE A 237 2.84 -15.98 -10.25
CA ILE A 237 1.92 -16.04 -11.39
C ILE A 237 1.07 -17.31 -11.32
N ASP A 238 1.65 -18.46 -10.98
CA ASP A 238 0.91 -19.70 -10.82
C ASP A 238 -0.11 -19.62 -9.66
N VAL A 239 0.28 -19.01 -8.52
CA VAL A 239 -0.65 -18.72 -7.41
C VAL A 239 -1.77 -17.78 -7.87
N ARG A 240 -1.45 -16.76 -8.68
CA ARG A 240 -2.47 -15.85 -9.25
C ARG A 240 -3.44 -16.61 -10.15
N ARG A 241 -2.98 -17.54 -10.96
CA ARG A 241 -3.82 -18.39 -11.83
C ARG A 241 -4.68 -19.34 -11.01
N LYS A 242 -4.12 -19.93 -9.95
CA LYS A 242 -4.83 -20.83 -9.04
C LYS A 242 -5.92 -20.10 -8.23
N TYR A 243 -5.65 -18.84 -7.82
CA TYR A 243 -6.53 -18.03 -6.97
C TYR A 243 -6.79 -16.64 -7.57
N PRO A 244 -7.47 -16.55 -8.73
CA PRO A 244 -7.61 -15.29 -9.49
C PRO A 244 -8.41 -14.20 -8.74
N ASP A 245 -9.32 -14.59 -7.87
CA ASP A 245 -10.10 -13.64 -7.06
C ASP A 245 -9.41 -13.24 -5.75
N PHE A 246 -8.36 -13.94 -5.36
CA PHE A 246 -7.65 -13.71 -4.11
C PHE A 246 -6.37 -12.89 -4.31
N VAL A 247 -5.50 -13.23 -5.26
CA VAL A 247 -4.27 -12.48 -5.54
C VAL A 247 -4.60 -11.23 -6.35
N ILE A 248 -4.28 -10.03 -5.82
CA ILE A 248 -4.62 -8.76 -6.47
C ILE A 248 -3.68 -8.39 -7.63
N ASN A 249 -2.44 -8.86 -7.57
CA ASN A 249 -1.47 -8.59 -8.63
C ASN A 249 -1.90 -9.26 -9.94
N SER A 250 -1.91 -8.51 -11.05
CA SER A 250 -2.08 -9.11 -12.37
C SER A 250 -0.81 -9.84 -12.82
N GLU A 251 -0.92 -10.82 -13.72
CA GLU A 251 0.24 -11.50 -14.30
C GLU A 251 1.20 -10.51 -14.96
N LYS A 252 0.67 -9.51 -15.65
CA LYS A 252 1.46 -8.43 -16.27
C LYS A 252 2.22 -7.64 -15.22
N GLN A 253 1.58 -7.29 -14.09
CA GLN A 253 2.23 -6.60 -12.98
C GLN A 253 3.35 -7.44 -12.36
N LEU A 254 3.10 -8.73 -12.11
CA LEU A 254 4.12 -9.65 -11.57
C LEU A 254 5.29 -9.79 -12.55
N SER A 255 5.02 -9.96 -13.84
CA SER A 255 6.07 -10.08 -14.87
C SER A 255 7.00 -8.85 -14.93
N LEU A 256 6.49 -7.64 -14.65
CA LEU A 256 7.32 -6.44 -14.55
C LEU A 256 8.33 -6.54 -13.40
N MET A 257 8.04 -7.29 -12.35
CA MET A 257 8.92 -7.42 -11.17
C MET A 257 10.13 -8.33 -11.41
N LYS A 258 10.22 -9.02 -12.55
CA LYS A 258 11.38 -9.82 -12.97
C LYS A 258 12.61 -8.97 -13.33
N ARG A 259 12.41 -7.70 -13.57
CA ARG A 259 13.47 -6.78 -14.03
C ARG A 259 13.21 -5.36 -13.54
N ASN A 260 14.20 -4.52 -13.67
CA ASN A 260 14.04 -3.09 -13.48
C ASN A 260 12.95 -2.53 -14.41
N TRP A 261 11.90 -1.96 -13.83
CA TRP A 261 10.75 -1.39 -14.54
C TRP A 261 10.60 0.12 -14.33
N GLY A 262 11.33 0.70 -13.37
CA GLY A 262 11.14 2.09 -12.96
C GLY A 262 12.40 2.93 -12.85
N GLY A 263 13.58 2.34 -13.07
CA GLY A 263 14.86 3.06 -12.94
C GLY A 263 15.15 4.03 -14.09
N LYS A 264 15.95 5.04 -13.81
CA LYS A 264 16.43 5.97 -14.82
C LYS A 264 17.53 5.32 -15.66
N GLY A 265 17.35 5.30 -16.96
CA GLY A 265 18.41 4.98 -17.93
C GLY A 265 18.61 3.51 -18.27
N THR A 266 17.98 2.57 -17.56
CA THR A 266 18.14 1.13 -17.79
C THR A 266 16.90 0.44 -18.35
N THR A 267 15.74 1.09 -18.26
CA THR A 267 14.49 0.59 -18.85
C THR A 267 13.81 1.69 -19.67
N PRO A 268 13.08 1.30 -20.74
CA PRO A 268 12.25 2.24 -21.48
C PRO A 268 11.00 2.70 -20.70
N ILE A 269 10.74 2.09 -19.53
CA ILE A 269 9.58 2.38 -18.71
C ILE A 269 10.02 3.27 -17.55
N GLN A 270 9.53 4.51 -17.55
CA GLN A 270 9.75 5.42 -16.44
C GLN A 270 8.67 5.25 -15.36
N CYS A 271 9.09 5.32 -14.08
CA CYS A 271 8.18 5.25 -12.95
C CYS A 271 7.18 6.41 -12.95
N PRO A 272 5.87 6.14 -12.89
CA PRO A 272 4.85 7.18 -12.80
C PRO A 272 4.73 7.74 -11.37
N SER A 273 5.83 8.20 -10.77
CA SER A 273 5.83 8.70 -9.39
C SER A 273 4.90 9.90 -9.17
N TRP A 274 4.65 10.68 -10.21
CA TRP A 274 3.68 11.78 -10.22
C TRP A 274 2.24 11.33 -9.93
N ALA A 275 1.92 10.07 -10.17
CA ALA A 275 0.54 9.56 -10.00
C ALA A 275 0.14 9.38 -8.52
N ILE A 276 1.09 9.46 -7.59
CA ILE A 276 0.83 9.33 -6.16
C ILE A 276 1.30 10.59 -5.43
N LEU A 277 0.36 11.36 -4.88
CA LEU A 277 0.68 12.45 -3.97
C LEU A 277 0.96 11.88 -2.59
N SER A 278 2.20 11.99 -2.12
CA SER A 278 2.61 11.45 -0.83
C SER A 278 2.98 12.57 0.14
N LEU A 279 2.42 12.52 1.35
CA LEU A 279 2.70 13.47 2.42
C LEU A 279 3.36 12.76 3.60
N ASP A 280 4.27 13.44 4.28
CA ASP A 280 4.84 12.99 5.55
C ASP A 280 3.94 13.37 6.74
N HIS A 281 4.34 13.00 7.96
CA HIS A 281 3.60 13.22 9.20
C HIS A 281 3.43 14.71 9.58
N MET A 282 4.16 15.60 8.91
CA MET A 282 4.02 17.06 9.01
C MET A 282 3.26 17.68 7.83
N GLY A 283 2.66 16.87 6.95
CA GLY A 283 1.92 17.32 5.76
C GLY A 283 2.79 17.81 4.60
N ARG A 284 4.10 17.58 4.64
CA ARG A 284 5.05 17.98 3.58
C ARG A 284 5.10 16.91 2.48
N VAL A 285 5.31 17.35 1.23
CA VAL A 285 5.35 16.42 0.07
C VAL A 285 6.65 15.60 0.09
N LYS A 286 6.50 14.29 0.04
CA LYS A 286 7.62 13.32 -0.03
C LYS A 286 8.16 13.19 -1.45
N GLN A 287 9.46 13.02 -1.58
CA GLN A 287 10.18 12.82 -2.84
C GLN A 287 11.16 11.65 -2.72
N PRO A 288 11.44 10.89 -3.79
CA PRO A 288 10.82 10.95 -5.12
C PRO A 288 9.47 10.24 -5.21
N CYS A 289 9.04 9.54 -4.16
CA CYS A 289 7.85 8.69 -4.16
C CYS A 289 7.31 8.44 -2.73
N CYS A 290 6.33 7.54 -2.58
CA CYS A 290 5.66 7.25 -1.31
C CYS A 290 6.58 6.70 -0.19
N ILE A 291 7.70 6.07 -0.53
CA ILE A 291 8.70 5.63 0.45
C ILE A 291 9.89 6.62 0.56
N GLY A 292 9.85 7.74 -0.15
CA GLY A 292 10.84 8.81 -0.04
C GLY A 292 10.64 9.66 1.21
N SER A 293 11.26 10.83 1.22
CA SER A 293 11.19 11.79 2.31
C SER A 293 10.93 13.21 1.81
N ALA A 294 10.37 14.05 2.67
CA ALA A 294 10.31 15.49 2.44
C ALA A 294 11.65 16.19 2.74
N ASP A 295 12.56 15.50 3.42
CA ASP A 295 13.92 16.00 3.66
C ASP A 295 14.85 15.60 2.50
N ASN A 296 15.42 16.60 1.83
CA ASN A 296 16.35 16.39 0.72
C ASN A 296 17.66 15.68 1.11
N LYS A 297 18.03 15.70 2.40
CA LYS A 297 19.21 15.04 2.95
C LYS A 297 18.95 13.59 3.36
N ALA A 298 17.68 13.16 3.39
CA ALA A 298 17.32 11.81 3.77
C ALA A 298 17.80 10.78 2.72
N SER A 299 18.00 9.55 3.16
CA SER A 299 18.29 8.42 2.27
C SER A 299 17.18 8.26 1.23
N LYS A 300 17.55 7.96 0.00
CA LYS A 300 16.61 7.79 -1.11
C LYS A 300 16.56 6.33 -1.53
N PRO A 301 15.37 5.83 -1.92
CA PRO A 301 15.26 4.48 -2.47
C PRO A 301 16.10 4.37 -3.77
N ILE A 302 16.70 3.22 -3.99
CA ILE A 302 17.36 2.91 -5.26
C ILE A 302 16.27 2.57 -6.27
N CYS A 303 15.91 3.56 -7.11
CA CYS A 303 14.79 3.44 -8.04
C CYS A 303 15.00 2.32 -9.08
N GLU A 304 16.25 2.03 -9.44
CA GLU A 304 16.63 0.96 -10.37
C GLU A 304 16.28 -0.42 -9.81
N ASP A 305 16.29 -0.58 -8.49
CA ASP A 305 16.03 -1.83 -7.77
C ASP A 305 14.62 -1.85 -7.13
N CYS A 306 13.75 -0.95 -7.56
CA CYS A 306 12.43 -0.77 -7.00
C CYS A 306 11.56 -2.03 -7.11
N GLY A 307 10.97 -2.42 -5.97
CA GLY A 307 10.06 -3.55 -5.84
C GLY A 307 8.61 -3.17 -5.55
N LEU A 308 8.27 -1.87 -5.53
CA LEU A 308 6.97 -1.39 -5.09
C LEU A 308 5.80 -1.79 -6.00
N GLY A 309 4.80 -2.40 -5.39
CA GLY A 309 3.57 -2.82 -6.08
C GLY A 309 2.71 -1.67 -6.56
N CYS A 310 2.70 -0.54 -5.85
CA CYS A 310 1.84 0.61 -6.16
C CYS A 310 2.17 1.29 -7.51
N TYR A 311 3.42 1.26 -7.94
CA TYR A 311 3.82 1.82 -9.24
C TYR A 311 3.78 0.77 -10.35
N SER A 312 4.16 -0.47 -10.07
CA SER A 312 4.10 -1.54 -11.06
C SER A 312 2.67 -1.81 -11.55
N VAL A 313 1.65 -1.64 -10.70
CA VAL A 313 0.25 -1.74 -11.12
C VAL A 313 -0.15 -0.64 -12.10
N LEU A 314 0.34 0.58 -11.93
CA LEU A 314 0.10 1.69 -12.86
C LEU A 314 0.72 1.40 -14.23
N VAL A 315 1.98 0.99 -14.24
CA VAL A 315 2.72 0.62 -15.48
C VAL A 315 2.05 -0.57 -16.18
N ALA A 316 1.60 -1.59 -15.44
CA ALA A 316 0.88 -2.73 -16.00
C ALA A 316 -0.43 -2.32 -16.70
N ASN A 317 -1.03 -1.21 -16.27
CA ASN A 317 -2.24 -0.62 -16.85
C ASN A 317 -1.95 0.48 -17.89
N GLY A 318 -0.70 0.62 -18.35
CA GLY A 318 -0.33 1.53 -19.43
C GLY A 318 -0.10 2.98 -19.00
N ILE A 319 0.08 3.22 -17.70
CA ILE A 319 0.45 4.54 -17.16
C ILE A 319 1.97 4.54 -16.95
N SER A 320 2.70 5.29 -17.78
CA SER A 320 4.15 5.45 -17.66
C SER A 320 4.53 6.81 -17.09
N GLY A 321 5.78 6.96 -16.66
CA GLY A 321 6.33 8.23 -16.19
C GLY A 321 6.79 9.18 -17.30
N ALA A 322 6.75 8.71 -18.55
CA ALA A 322 7.19 9.48 -19.72
C ALA A 322 6.27 10.66 -20.03
#